data_df374db295b49cde40c4f9d4fe4d71ff
#
_entry.id   df374db295b49cde40c4f9d4fe4d71ff
#
_cell.length_a   1.000
_cell.length_b   1.000
_cell.length_c   1.000
_cell.angle_alpha   90.00
_cell.angle_beta   90.00
_cell.angle_gamma   90.00
#
_symmetry.space_group_name_H-M   'P 1'
#
loop_
_entity.id
_entity.type
_entity.pdbx_description
1 polymer ?
#
loop_
_entity_poly.entity_id
_entity_poly.type
_entity_poly.pdbx_seq_one_letter_code
_entity_poly.pdbx_strand_id
1 'polypeptide(L)'
;MSTDLLERIETAVVEDEAHGIYRCRRDIFTDPELFELEMKHIFEGNWIFLAHESQIPNKNDYFTTTMGRQPIFIARNKDGVLNAFINACSHRGAMLCRHKRANKATYTCPFHGWTFNTSGKLLKVKDPDGAGYPDGFNCEGSHDLTKVARFESYRGFLFGSLNPDVVPLKNYLGEAAKMIDLIVDQAPDGLEVLNGSSSYVYDANWKLQIENGADGYHVSTVHWNYVATTGQRKATPEKVEVADTGSWAKHGGGFYSFAHGHLLLWTKFSNPDFRPNFHRRAEYVDRFGAAHTDWMLINSRNLCVYPNLYLMDQFSTQIRIVRPVSLTETEVTIYCFGHKGESQADREKRIRQYEDFFNVSGMGTPDDLEEFRNCQLSYHGAAAQWNDLSRGATHWVAGADEHAEAIGLKPLLSGVRAEDEGLFVIQHQHWQDTMRRALVRRMP
;
A
#
# COMPACT_ATOMS: atom_id res chain seq x y z
N MET A 1 -31.47 -9.83 -6.52
CA MET A 1 -30.05 -9.50 -6.48
C MET A 1 -29.60 -8.80 -5.18
N SER A 2 -30.45 -8.31 -4.32
CA SER A 2 -29.97 -7.47 -3.21
C SER A 2 -30.02 -8.08 -1.81
N THR A 3 -31.03 -8.88 -1.49
CA THR A 3 -31.23 -9.38 -0.11
C THR A 3 -30.17 -10.42 0.28
N ASP A 4 -29.88 -11.36 -0.60
CA ASP A 4 -28.88 -12.41 -0.39
C ASP A 4 -27.44 -11.85 -0.31
N LEU A 5 -27.08 -10.90 -1.19
CA LEU A 5 -25.75 -10.27 -1.17
C LEU A 5 -25.53 -9.40 0.08
N LEU A 6 -26.56 -8.69 0.53
CA LEU A 6 -26.51 -7.93 1.77
C LEU A 6 -26.33 -8.86 2.98
N GLU A 7 -27.08 -9.96 3.06
CA GLU A 7 -26.96 -10.95 4.12
C GLU A 7 -25.55 -11.57 4.16
N ARG A 8 -24.97 -11.91 2.99
CA ARG A 8 -23.58 -12.40 2.90
C ARG A 8 -22.58 -11.39 3.46
N ILE A 9 -22.77 -10.11 3.19
CA ILE A 9 -21.90 -9.04 3.71
C ILE A 9 -22.11 -8.90 5.22
N GLU A 10 -23.33 -8.83 5.70
CA GLU A 10 -23.64 -8.62 7.13
C GLU A 10 -23.18 -9.79 8.01
N THR A 11 -23.10 -10.99 7.46
CA THR A 11 -22.62 -12.19 8.15
C THR A 11 -21.15 -12.50 7.91
N ALA A 12 -20.44 -11.67 7.14
CA ALA A 12 -19.06 -11.94 6.73
C ALA A 12 -18.05 -11.86 7.88
N VAL A 13 -18.31 -10.98 8.86
CA VAL A 13 -17.45 -10.80 10.04
C VAL A 13 -18.32 -11.00 11.29
N VAL A 14 -17.84 -11.82 12.21
CA VAL A 14 -18.52 -12.10 13.48
C VAL A 14 -17.59 -11.75 14.63
N GLU A 15 -18.09 -10.90 15.51
CA GLU A 15 -17.49 -10.56 16.78
C GLU A 15 -18.49 -10.88 17.89
N ASP A 16 -18.14 -11.83 18.74
CA ASP A 16 -18.90 -12.22 19.91
C ASP A 16 -17.94 -12.31 21.11
N GLU A 17 -17.74 -11.16 21.73
CA GLU A 17 -16.81 -11.02 22.85
C GLU A 17 -17.17 -11.94 24.02
N ALA A 18 -18.48 -12.14 24.28
CA ALA A 18 -18.94 -12.97 25.38
C ALA A 18 -18.54 -14.44 25.25
N HIS A 19 -18.39 -14.92 24.02
CA HIS A 19 -17.96 -16.29 23.71
C HIS A 19 -16.55 -16.37 23.15
N GLY A 20 -15.81 -15.24 23.07
CA GLY A 20 -14.45 -15.19 22.53
C GLY A 20 -14.36 -15.53 21.03
N ILE A 21 -15.40 -15.20 20.26
CA ILE A 21 -15.47 -15.51 18.83
C ILE A 21 -15.15 -14.26 18.04
N TYR A 22 -14.04 -14.30 17.30
CA TYR A 22 -13.64 -13.27 16.35
C TYR A 22 -13.25 -13.98 15.05
N ARG A 23 -14.03 -13.82 13.99
CA ARG A 23 -13.82 -14.59 12.75
C ARG A 23 -14.36 -13.91 11.52
N CYS A 24 -13.80 -14.23 10.36
CA CYS A 24 -14.34 -13.83 9.08
C CYS A 24 -14.64 -15.05 8.18
N ARG A 25 -15.59 -14.88 7.28
CA ARG A 25 -15.98 -15.94 6.34
C ARG A 25 -14.93 -16.08 5.23
N ARG A 26 -14.65 -17.33 4.85
CA ARG A 26 -13.71 -17.65 3.77
C ARG A 26 -14.28 -17.32 2.38
N ASP A 27 -15.59 -17.30 2.21
CA ASP A 27 -16.22 -16.97 0.94
C ASP A 27 -15.98 -15.51 0.49
N ILE A 28 -15.65 -14.58 1.38
CA ILE A 28 -15.23 -13.21 0.97
C ILE A 28 -13.97 -13.21 0.07
N PHE A 29 -13.18 -14.28 0.08
CA PHE A 29 -12.00 -14.44 -0.76
C PHE A 29 -12.29 -15.13 -2.10
N THR A 30 -13.49 -15.69 -2.27
CA THR A 30 -13.86 -16.52 -3.43
C THR A 30 -15.15 -16.10 -4.13
N ASP A 31 -15.86 -15.10 -3.59
CA ASP A 31 -17.13 -14.63 -4.15
C ASP A 31 -16.90 -13.57 -5.25
N PRO A 32 -17.30 -13.84 -6.51
CA PRO A 32 -17.10 -12.93 -7.62
C PRO A 32 -17.97 -11.67 -7.55
N GLU A 33 -19.15 -11.70 -6.92
CA GLU A 33 -20.01 -10.52 -6.77
C GLU A 33 -19.42 -9.54 -5.76
N LEU A 34 -18.85 -10.06 -4.66
CA LEU A 34 -18.14 -9.25 -3.68
C LEU A 34 -16.88 -8.63 -4.29
N PHE A 35 -16.13 -9.39 -5.10
CA PHE A 35 -14.96 -8.89 -5.79
C PHE A 35 -15.30 -7.73 -6.74
N GLU A 36 -16.39 -7.79 -7.49
CA GLU A 36 -16.82 -6.67 -8.35
C GLU A 36 -17.18 -5.41 -7.54
N LEU A 37 -17.77 -5.58 -6.36
CA LEU A 37 -18.01 -4.46 -5.43
C LEU A 37 -16.71 -3.88 -4.88
N GLU A 38 -15.75 -4.73 -4.51
CA GLU A 38 -14.42 -4.33 -4.04
C GLU A 38 -13.71 -3.49 -5.10
N MET A 39 -13.68 -3.97 -6.35
CA MET A 39 -13.06 -3.23 -7.44
C MET A 39 -13.67 -1.85 -7.60
N LYS A 40 -14.98 -1.74 -7.56
CA LYS A 40 -15.69 -0.47 -7.77
C LYS A 40 -15.60 0.48 -6.58
N HIS A 41 -15.71 -0.02 -5.35
CA HIS A 41 -15.89 0.82 -4.17
C HIS A 41 -14.65 0.94 -3.29
N ILE A 42 -13.71 -0.02 -3.38
CA ILE A 42 -12.43 0.02 -2.69
C ILE A 42 -11.34 0.52 -3.64
N PHE A 43 -11.09 -0.15 -4.78
CA PHE A 43 -9.95 0.15 -5.64
C PHE A 43 -10.15 1.29 -6.62
N GLU A 44 -11.38 1.62 -6.97
CA GLU A 44 -11.74 2.73 -7.87
C GLU A 44 -12.43 3.87 -7.10
N GLY A 45 -13.17 3.55 -6.05
CA GLY A 45 -14.03 4.49 -5.30
C GLY A 45 -13.42 5.06 -4.02
N ASN A 46 -12.25 4.61 -3.60
CA ASN A 46 -11.55 5.11 -2.42
C ASN A 46 -10.15 5.63 -2.80
N TRP A 47 -9.39 6.13 -1.82
CA TRP A 47 -8.02 6.56 -2.04
C TRP A 47 -7.09 5.38 -2.31
N ILE A 48 -6.39 5.43 -3.43
CA ILE A 48 -5.39 4.45 -3.88
C ILE A 48 -4.05 5.15 -4.02
N PHE A 49 -3.01 4.56 -3.46
CA PHE A 49 -1.64 5.01 -3.72
C PHE A 49 -1.27 4.74 -5.17
N LEU A 50 -0.73 5.75 -5.83
CA LEU A 50 -0.40 5.72 -7.26
C LEU A 50 1.10 5.75 -7.54
N ALA A 51 1.83 6.64 -6.86
CA ALA A 51 3.27 6.84 -7.06
C ALA A 51 3.86 7.71 -5.93
N HIS A 52 5.18 7.83 -5.88
CA HIS A 52 5.88 8.85 -5.10
C HIS A 52 6.38 9.97 -6.02
N GLU A 53 6.34 11.22 -5.56
CA GLU A 53 6.74 12.40 -6.36
C GLU A 53 8.15 12.32 -6.95
N SER A 54 9.07 11.64 -6.25
CA SER A 54 10.44 11.43 -6.75
C SER A 54 10.52 10.58 -8.02
N GLN A 55 9.45 9.89 -8.41
CA GLN A 55 9.39 9.15 -9.67
C GLN A 55 9.04 10.05 -10.87
N ILE A 56 8.65 11.31 -10.60
CA ILE A 56 8.21 12.31 -11.59
C ILE A 56 8.89 13.66 -11.24
N PRO A 57 10.26 13.70 -11.17
CA PRO A 57 10.96 14.83 -10.58
C PRO A 57 10.99 16.08 -11.46
N ASN A 58 11.02 15.92 -12.78
CA ASN A 58 11.25 17.03 -13.70
C ASN A 58 9.97 17.47 -14.41
N LYS A 59 9.96 18.70 -14.91
CA LYS A 59 8.90 19.20 -15.80
C LYS A 59 8.79 18.29 -17.02
N ASN A 60 7.56 17.99 -17.41
CA ASN A 60 7.17 17.09 -18.50
C ASN A 60 7.49 15.59 -18.24
N ASP A 61 7.97 15.20 -17.07
CA ASP A 61 8.01 13.80 -16.71
C ASP A 61 6.60 13.24 -16.56
N TYR A 62 6.44 11.99 -16.95
CA TYR A 62 5.26 11.21 -16.61
C TYR A 62 5.62 9.83 -16.05
N PHE A 63 4.67 9.28 -15.32
CA PHE A 63 4.70 7.92 -14.76
C PHE A 63 3.35 7.24 -14.97
N THR A 64 3.35 5.99 -15.45
CA THR A 64 2.12 5.21 -15.64
C THR A 64 1.91 4.23 -14.50
N THR A 65 0.66 4.10 -14.07
CA THR A 65 0.22 3.20 -13.00
C THR A 65 -1.22 2.74 -13.27
N THR A 66 -1.83 2.10 -12.30
CA THR A 66 -3.24 1.65 -12.37
C THR A 66 -3.99 2.06 -11.12
N MET A 67 -5.29 2.25 -11.24
CA MET A 67 -6.24 2.42 -10.15
C MET A 67 -7.36 1.41 -10.36
N GLY A 68 -7.37 0.33 -9.57
CA GLY A 68 -8.22 -0.80 -9.86
C GLY A 68 -8.00 -1.32 -11.30
N ARG A 69 -9.03 -1.25 -12.12
CA ARG A 69 -9.00 -1.63 -13.56
C ARG A 69 -8.59 -0.49 -14.49
N GLN A 70 -8.49 0.73 -13.99
CA GLN A 70 -8.25 1.91 -14.80
C GLN A 70 -6.76 2.14 -15.04
N PRO A 71 -6.29 2.24 -16.29
CA PRO A 71 -4.94 2.69 -16.58
C PRO A 71 -4.82 4.19 -16.29
N ILE A 72 -3.83 4.57 -15.51
CA ILE A 72 -3.58 5.96 -15.09
C ILE A 72 -2.20 6.40 -15.56
N PHE A 73 -2.05 7.67 -15.89
CA PHE A 73 -0.73 8.29 -15.91
C PHE A 73 -0.75 9.61 -15.11
N ILE A 74 0.37 9.88 -14.44
CA ILE A 74 0.61 11.10 -13.69
C ILE A 74 1.66 11.89 -14.45
N ALA A 75 1.44 13.17 -14.65
CA ALA A 75 2.34 14.05 -15.38
C ALA A 75 2.65 15.30 -14.58
N ARG A 76 3.92 15.71 -14.58
CA ARG A 76 4.31 17.03 -14.07
C ARG A 76 4.31 18.01 -15.23
N ASN A 77 3.45 19.01 -15.17
CA ASN A 77 3.33 19.99 -16.25
C ASN A 77 4.52 20.97 -16.29
N LYS A 78 4.53 21.86 -17.26
CA LYS A 78 5.57 22.89 -17.44
C LYS A 78 5.72 23.83 -16.22
N ASP A 79 4.65 23.99 -15.45
CA ASP A 79 4.61 24.86 -14.26
C ASP A 79 5.00 24.12 -12.98
N GLY A 80 5.33 22.82 -13.09
CA GLY A 80 5.71 21.96 -11.97
C GLY A 80 4.54 21.28 -11.25
N VAL A 81 3.31 21.51 -11.69
CA VAL A 81 2.11 20.93 -11.08
C VAL A 81 1.89 19.51 -11.55
N LEU A 82 1.63 18.59 -10.62
CA LEU A 82 1.28 17.20 -10.90
C LEU A 82 -0.21 17.10 -11.24
N ASN A 83 -0.51 16.34 -12.28
CA ASN A 83 -1.87 16.00 -12.72
C ASN A 83 -1.96 14.50 -12.96
N ALA A 84 -3.09 13.89 -12.64
CA ALA A 84 -3.36 12.49 -12.91
C ALA A 84 -4.55 12.35 -13.88
N PHE A 85 -4.41 11.47 -14.86
CA PHE A 85 -5.38 11.26 -15.93
C PHE A 85 -5.64 9.78 -16.15
N ILE A 86 -6.85 9.48 -16.62
CA ILE A 86 -7.10 8.18 -17.25
C ILE A 86 -6.23 8.09 -18.51
N ASN A 87 -5.46 7.03 -18.65
CA ASN A 87 -4.53 6.83 -19.77
C ASN A 87 -5.26 6.35 -21.03
N ALA A 88 -6.21 7.14 -21.49
CA ALA A 88 -7.06 6.87 -22.64
C ALA A 88 -7.28 8.15 -23.46
N CYS A 89 -7.06 8.07 -24.75
CA CYS A 89 -7.35 9.17 -25.67
C CYS A 89 -8.86 9.44 -25.71
N SER A 90 -9.27 10.70 -25.53
CA SER A 90 -10.68 11.11 -25.52
C SER A 90 -11.39 10.91 -26.86
N HIS A 91 -10.66 10.59 -27.94
CA HIS A 91 -11.28 10.25 -29.23
C HIS A 91 -11.90 8.83 -29.20
N ARG A 92 -11.08 7.79 -29.02
CA ARG A 92 -11.51 6.37 -29.08
C ARG A 92 -10.76 5.47 -28.11
N GLY A 93 -10.32 6.01 -26.98
CA GLY A 93 -9.79 5.24 -25.85
C GLY A 93 -8.37 4.66 -26.03
N ALA A 94 -7.66 4.92 -27.13
CA ALA A 94 -6.32 4.39 -27.29
C ALA A 94 -5.37 4.90 -26.20
N MET A 95 -4.55 4.01 -25.65
CA MET A 95 -3.57 4.35 -24.62
C MET A 95 -2.51 5.33 -25.15
N LEU A 96 -2.32 6.45 -24.46
CA LEU A 96 -1.41 7.54 -24.82
C LEU A 96 0.01 7.30 -24.33
N CYS A 97 0.17 7.00 -23.06
CA CYS A 97 1.45 6.77 -22.41
C CYS A 97 1.68 5.26 -22.26
N ARG A 98 2.55 4.70 -23.10
CA ARG A 98 2.80 3.24 -23.18
C ARG A 98 4.05 2.77 -22.46
N HIS A 99 4.92 3.70 -22.04
CA HIS A 99 6.12 3.40 -21.25
C HIS A 99 5.86 3.71 -19.79
N LYS A 100 6.53 2.99 -18.90
CA LYS A 100 6.39 3.19 -17.45
C LYS A 100 6.71 4.63 -17.04
N ARG A 101 7.73 5.24 -17.65
CA ARG A 101 8.14 6.65 -17.45
C ARG A 101 8.78 7.22 -18.70
N ALA A 102 8.61 8.50 -18.94
CA ALA A 102 9.38 9.28 -19.94
C ALA A 102 9.19 10.79 -19.67
N ASN A 103 9.96 11.61 -20.41
CA ASN A 103 9.82 13.07 -20.42
C ASN A 103 9.24 13.51 -21.77
N LYS A 104 8.03 14.08 -21.76
CA LYS A 104 7.31 14.53 -22.97
C LYS A 104 6.47 15.75 -22.68
N ALA A 105 6.66 16.82 -23.44
CA ALA A 105 5.86 18.04 -23.35
C ALA A 105 4.43 17.89 -23.90
N THR A 106 4.20 16.88 -24.75
CA THR A 106 2.88 16.59 -25.36
C THR A 106 2.68 15.08 -25.52
N TYR A 107 1.43 14.66 -25.55
CA TYR A 107 1.00 13.28 -25.76
C TYR A 107 0.22 13.17 -27.05
N THR A 108 0.86 12.67 -28.11
CA THR A 108 0.20 12.44 -29.40
C THR A 108 -0.31 11.01 -29.46
N CYS A 109 -1.62 10.88 -29.67
CA CYS A 109 -2.26 9.58 -29.81
C CYS A 109 -1.74 8.86 -31.08
N PRO A 110 -1.19 7.65 -30.95
CA PRO A 110 -0.62 6.95 -32.11
C PRO A 110 -1.68 6.43 -33.07
N PHE A 111 -2.96 6.48 -32.67
CA PHE A 111 -4.06 5.99 -33.51
C PHE A 111 -4.50 7.03 -34.55
N HIS A 112 -4.88 8.26 -34.11
CA HIS A 112 -5.40 9.29 -35.02
C HIS A 112 -4.74 10.66 -34.85
N GLY A 113 -3.61 10.75 -34.15
CA GLY A 113 -2.83 11.97 -34.05
C GLY A 113 -3.39 13.07 -33.14
N TRP A 114 -4.44 12.80 -32.35
CA TRP A 114 -4.89 13.78 -31.34
C TRP A 114 -3.77 14.03 -30.34
N THR A 115 -3.49 15.30 -30.08
CA THR A 115 -2.34 15.72 -29.28
C THR A 115 -2.79 16.52 -28.07
N PHE A 116 -2.35 16.12 -26.89
CA PHE A 116 -2.67 16.73 -25.61
C PHE A 116 -1.40 17.30 -24.95
N ASN A 117 -1.55 18.35 -24.16
CA ASN A 117 -0.46 18.84 -23.31
C ASN A 117 -0.39 18.10 -21.96
N THR A 118 0.60 18.44 -21.15
CA THR A 118 0.84 17.84 -19.82
C THR A 118 -0.18 18.27 -18.75
N SER A 119 -1.09 19.21 -19.08
CA SER A 119 -2.25 19.56 -18.25
C SER A 119 -3.54 18.87 -18.72
N GLY A 120 -3.44 17.98 -19.72
CA GLY A 120 -4.55 17.20 -20.26
C GLY A 120 -5.35 17.90 -21.35
N LYS A 121 -5.03 19.15 -21.72
CA LYS A 121 -5.77 19.92 -22.71
C LYS A 121 -5.51 19.41 -24.12
N LEU A 122 -6.58 19.21 -24.90
CA LEU A 122 -6.48 18.92 -26.33
C LEU A 122 -5.91 20.14 -27.07
N LEU A 123 -4.75 19.97 -27.73
CA LEU A 123 -4.08 21.05 -28.46
C LEU A 123 -4.43 21.03 -29.94
N LYS A 124 -4.53 19.85 -30.55
CA LYS A 124 -4.85 19.72 -31.97
C LYS A 124 -5.39 18.33 -32.30
N VAL A 125 -6.15 18.29 -33.36
CA VAL A 125 -6.53 17.06 -34.08
C VAL A 125 -5.78 17.02 -35.41
N LYS A 126 -5.77 15.86 -36.08
CA LYS A 126 -5.18 15.74 -37.42
C LYS A 126 -6.03 16.48 -38.45
N ASP A 127 -5.39 17.16 -39.40
CA ASP A 127 -6.01 17.87 -40.55
C ASP A 127 -7.19 18.75 -40.11
N PRO A 128 -7.01 19.75 -39.23
CA PRO A 128 -8.10 20.47 -38.59
C PRO A 128 -8.98 21.24 -39.62
N ASP A 129 -8.38 21.78 -40.67
CA ASP A 129 -9.09 22.59 -41.67
C ASP A 129 -9.98 21.73 -42.57
N GLY A 130 -9.66 20.45 -42.78
CA GLY A 130 -10.42 19.50 -43.60
C GLY A 130 -11.28 18.53 -42.79
N ALA A 131 -11.22 18.59 -41.44
CA ALA A 131 -11.80 17.56 -40.59
C ALA A 131 -13.33 17.59 -40.47
N GLY A 132 -13.97 18.74 -40.80
CA GLY A 132 -15.43 18.87 -40.77
C GLY A 132 -16.07 18.73 -39.37
N TYR A 133 -15.34 19.06 -38.33
CA TYR A 133 -15.90 19.07 -36.98
C TYR A 133 -16.97 20.16 -36.83
N PRO A 134 -18.02 19.92 -36.02
CA PRO A 134 -19.05 20.95 -35.79
C PRO A 134 -18.47 22.15 -35.04
N ASP A 135 -19.09 23.33 -35.20
CA ASP A 135 -18.64 24.62 -34.66
C ASP A 135 -18.40 24.61 -33.13
N GLY A 136 -19.10 23.79 -32.38
CA GLY A 136 -18.94 23.62 -30.93
C GLY A 136 -17.87 22.63 -30.50
N PHE A 137 -17.08 22.06 -31.43
CA PHE A 137 -16.08 21.05 -31.10
C PHE A 137 -15.01 21.60 -30.13
N ASN A 138 -14.91 20.96 -28.98
CA ASN A 138 -13.95 21.26 -27.92
C ASN A 138 -13.97 22.72 -27.38
N CYS A 139 -15.05 23.48 -27.55
CA CYS A 139 -15.13 24.87 -27.11
C CYS A 139 -14.92 25.03 -25.61
N GLU A 140 -15.38 24.09 -24.78
CA GLU A 140 -15.26 24.11 -23.33
C GLU A 140 -14.31 23.01 -22.78
N GLY A 141 -13.41 22.47 -23.62
CA GLY A 141 -12.52 21.39 -23.25
C GLY A 141 -13.21 20.03 -23.11
N SER A 142 -14.37 19.85 -23.79
CA SER A 142 -15.14 18.58 -23.76
C SER A 142 -14.36 17.36 -24.23
N HIS A 143 -13.26 17.58 -24.96
CA HIS A 143 -12.37 16.54 -25.47
C HIS A 143 -10.98 16.55 -24.81
N ASP A 144 -10.81 17.29 -23.71
CA ASP A 144 -9.63 17.20 -22.88
C ASP A 144 -9.53 15.79 -22.22
N LEU A 145 -8.36 15.43 -21.72
CA LEU A 145 -8.17 14.15 -21.04
C LEU A 145 -9.00 14.10 -19.76
N THR A 146 -9.62 12.96 -19.51
CA THR A 146 -10.34 12.70 -18.27
C THR A 146 -9.37 12.69 -17.09
N LYS A 147 -9.57 13.62 -16.15
CA LYS A 147 -8.79 13.68 -14.92
C LYS A 147 -9.26 12.61 -13.92
N VAL A 148 -8.34 12.13 -13.11
CA VAL A 148 -8.69 11.43 -11.87
C VAL A 148 -9.48 12.40 -10.99
N ALA A 149 -10.65 11.99 -10.49
CA ALA A 149 -11.61 12.89 -9.85
C ALA A 149 -11.03 13.56 -8.58
N ARG A 150 -10.26 12.82 -7.80
CA ARG A 150 -9.50 13.34 -6.65
C ARG A 150 -8.06 12.87 -6.76
N PHE A 151 -7.12 13.80 -6.62
CA PHE A 151 -5.69 13.53 -6.69
C PHE A 151 -4.97 14.45 -5.70
N GLU A 152 -4.35 13.88 -4.69
CA GLU A 152 -3.70 14.63 -3.61
C GLU A 152 -2.33 14.01 -3.27
N SER A 153 -1.44 14.81 -2.68
CA SER A 153 -0.14 14.39 -2.17
C SER A 153 -0.09 14.50 -0.65
N TYR A 154 0.44 13.48 0.01
CA TYR A 154 0.84 13.56 1.41
C TYR A 154 2.33 13.25 1.53
N ARG A 155 3.14 14.25 1.88
CA ARG A 155 4.60 14.12 2.07
C ARG A 155 5.32 13.47 0.88
N GLY A 156 4.83 13.69 -0.36
CA GLY A 156 5.38 13.09 -1.57
C GLY A 156 4.72 11.79 -2.01
N PHE A 157 3.89 11.18 -1.19
CA PHE A 157 3.09 10.02 -1.56
C PHE A 157 1.81 10.49 -2.27
N LEU A 158 1.63 10.07 -3.51
CA LEU A 158 0.55 10.48 -4.40
C LEU A 158 -0.61 9.49 -4.37
N PHE A 159 -1.78 9.99 -4.08
CA PHE A 159 -3.01 9.21 -4.01
C PHE A 159 -4.06 9.73 -4.98
N GLY A 160 -4.92 8.83 -5.46
CA GLY A 160 -6.04 9.19 -6.31
C GLY A 160 -7.31 8.41 -5.99
N SER A 161 -8.45 8.95 -6.42
CA SER A 161 -9.76 8.30 -6.37
C SER A 161 -10.60 8.72 -7.57
N LEU A 162 -11.42 7.80 -8.10
CA LEU A 162 -12.43 8.13 -9.11
C LEU A 162 -13.73 8.65 -8.49
N ASN A 163 -13.88 8.55 -7.18
CA ASN A 163 -15.01 9.09 -6.44
C ASN A 163 -14.74 10.56 -6.08
N PRO A 164 -15.49 11.53 -6.65
CA PRO A 164 -15.31 12.95 -6.33
C PRO A 164 -15.68 13.28 -4.87
N ASP A 165 -16.52 12.45 -4.23
CA ASP A 165 -17.06 12.65 -2.89
C ASP A 165 -16.28 11.92 -1.81
N VAL A 166 -15.12 11.33 -2.14
CA VAL A 166 -14.26 10.71 -1.13
C VAL A 166 -13.79 11.76 -0.11
N VAL A 167 -13.71 11.38 1.16
CA VAL A 167 -13.21 12.27 2.22
C VAL A 167 -11.82 12.82 1.88
N PRO A 168 -11.43 14.04 2.31
CA PRO A 168 -10.08 14.57 2.07
C PRO A 168 -8.99 13.60 2.48
N LEU A 169 -7.90 13.51 1.70
CA LEU A 169 -6.82 12.54 1.93
C LEU A 169 -6.28 12.56 3.36
N LYS A 170 -6.08 13.77 3.92
CA LYS A 170 -5.60 13.93 5.29
C LYS A 170 -6.53 13.28 6.33
N ASN A 171 -7.84 13.37 6.12
CA ASN A 171 -8.84 12.75 7.00
C ASN A 171 -8.86 11.23 6.80
N TYR A 172 -8.68 10.77 5.55
CA TYR A 172 -8.57 9.34 5.24
C TYR A 172 -7.37 8.70 5.90
N LEU A 173 -6.20 9.32 5.78
CA LEU A 173 -4.97 8.83 6.41
C LEU A 173 -5.05 8.86 7.94
N GLY A 174 -5.73 9.88 8.51
CA GLY A 174 -5.91 9.98 9.96
C GLY A 174 -4.63 9.78 10.75
N GLU A 175 -4.64 8.92 11.75
CA GLU A 175 -3.48 8.59 12.59
C GLU A 175 -2.36 7.82 11.83
N ALA A 176 -2.71 7.10 10.76
CA ALA A 176 -1.70 6.43 9.92
C ALA A 176 -0.72 7.43 9.26
N ALA A 177 -1.14 8.68 9.10
CA ALA A 177 -0.28 9.76 8.61
C ALA A 177 0.98 9.95 9.45
N LYS A 178 0.88 9.80 10.78
CA LYS A 178 2.03 9.93 11.70
C LYS A 178 3.10 8.85 11.42
N MET A 179 2.69 7.68 10.96
CA MET A 179 3.62 6.61 10.59
C MET A 179 4.33 6.93 9.27
N ILE A 180 3.66 7.60 8.34
CA ILE A 180 4.29 8.14 7.12
C ILE A 180 5.30 9.23 7.52
N ASP A 181 4.94 10.10 8.45
CA ASP A 181 5.83 11.17 8.95
C ASP A 181 7.12 10.58 9.53
N LEU A 182 7.04 9.50 10.36
CA LEU A 182 8.22 8.82 10.90
C LEU A 182 9.19 8.32 9.80
N ILE A 183 8.68 7.96 8.64
CA ILE A 183 9.50 7.52 7.49
C ILE A 183 10.15 8.73 6.82
N VAL A 184 9.37 9.77 6.55
CA VAL A 184 9.84 10.99 5.86
C VAL A 184 10.81 11.78 6.72
N ASP A 185 10.60 11.83 8.02
CA ASP A 185 11.44 12.58 8.96
C ASP A 185 12.87 12.01 9.10
N GLN A 186 13.07 10.74 8.72
CA GLN A 186 14.41 10.14 8.60
C GLN A 186 15.23 10.72 7.44
N ALA A 187 14.57 11.40 6.49
CA ALA A 187 15.20 11.92 5.28
C ALA A 187 15.04 13.45 5.19
N PRO A 188 15.84 14.25 5.88
CA PRO A 188 15.71 15.71 5.92
C PRO A 188 15.81 16.36 4.54
N ASP A 189 16.58 15.78 3.62
CA ASP A 189 16.72 16.23 2.24
C ASP A 189 15.67 15.60 1.29
N GLY A 190 14.75 14.83 1.85
CA GLY A 190 13.66 14.15 1.18
C GLY A 190 13.93 12.68 0.84
N LEU A 191 12.85 11.98 0.59
CA LEU A 191 12.87 10.59 0.13
C LEU A 191 13.04 10.53 -1.39
N GLU A 192 13.60 9.43 -1.88
CA GLU A 192 13.59 9.07 -3.29
C GLU A 192 13.32 7.58 -3.48
N VAL A 193 12.47 7.27 -4.45
CA VAL A 193 12.30 5.90 -4.93
C VAL A 193 13.50 5.55 -5.80
N LEU A 194 14.21 4.50 -5.43
CA LEU A 194 15.41 4.06 -6.14
C LEU A 194 15.04 3.47 -7.50
N ASN A 195 15.97 3.51 -8.44
CA ASN A 195 15.77 2.92 -9.75
C ASN A 195 15.69 1.39 -9.66
N GLY A 196 14.74 0.83 -10.40
CA GLY A 196 14.42 -0.58 -10.34
C GLY A 196 13.14 -0.84 -9.55
N SER A 197 12.54 -1.96 -9.85
CA SER A 197 11.37 -2.50 -9.15
C SER A 197 11.35 -4.00 -9.31
N SER A 198 10.76 -4.68 -8.37
CA SER A 198 10.40 -6.08 -8.47
C SER A 198 8.88 -6.19 -8.59
N SER A 199 8.40 -7.03 -9.49
CA SER A 199 6.96 -7.30 -9.61
C SER A 199 6.73 -8.79 -9.79
N TYR A 200 5.67 -9.29 -9.17
CA TYR A 200 5.23 -10.67 -9.30
C TYR A 200 3.72 -10.75 -9.23
N VAL A 201 3.16 -11.83 -9.74
CA VAL A 201 1.75 -12.21 -9.61
C VAL A 201 1.70 -13.50 -8.83
N TYR A 202 0.75 -13.62 -7.92
CA TYR A 202 0.48 -14.84 -7.19
C TYR A 202 -0.99 -15.25 -7.33
N ASP A 203 -1.26 -16.56 -7.20
CA ASP A 203 -2.55 -17.18 -7.45
C ASP A 203 -3.45 -17.15 -6.20
N ALA A 204 -3.78 -15.94 -5.73
CA ALA A 204 -4.70 -15.76 -4.62
C ALA A 204 -5.33 -14.37 -4.56
N ASN A 205 -6.37 -14.23 -3.73
CA ASN A 205 -7.09 -12.97 -3.48
C ASN A 205 -6.19 -11.94 -2.80
N TRP A 206 -6.38 -10.68 -3.14
CA TRP A 206 -5.61 -9.53 -2.65
C TRP A 206 -5.60 -9.37 -1.13
N LYS A 207 -6.69 -9.80 -0.45
CA LYS A 207 -6.83 -9.69 1.00
C LYS A 207 -5.75 -10.50 1.74
N LEU A 208 -5.31 -11.64 1.20
CA LEU A 208 -4.24 -12.45 1.81
C LEU A 208 -2.92 -11.68 1.92
N GLN A 209 -2.55 -10.90 0.88
CA GLN A 209 -1.34 -10.07 0.95
C GLN A 209 -1.51 -8.90 1.93
N ILE A 210 -2.72 -8.34 2.02
CA ILE A 210 -2.99 -7.22 2.94
C ILE A 210 -2.97 -7.70 4.39
N GLU A 211 -3.43 -8.90 4.68
CA GLU A 211 -3.29 -9.52 6.01
C GLU A 211 -1.82 -9.84 6.31
N ASN A 212 -1.16 -10.59 5.45
CA ASN A 212 0.22 -11.07 5.67
C ASN A 212 1.23 -9.92 5.90
N GLY A 213 1.08 -8.79 5.23
CA GLY A 213 2.00 -7.66 5.39
C GLY A 213 2.05 -7.07 6.81
N ALA A 214 1.02 -7.32 7.63
CA ALA A 214 0.94 -6.89 9.03
C ALA A 214 0.75 -8.09 9.99
N ASP A 215 1.10 -9.29 9.56
CA ASP A 215 1.03 -10.51 10.36
C ASP A 215 2.40 -10.84 10.97
N GLY A 216 2.47 -10.85 12.30
CA GLY A 216 3.66 -11.29 13.02
C GLY A 216 3.63 -12.78 13.39
N TYR A 217 2.45 -13.42 13.30
CA TYR A 217 2.28 -14.79 13.79
C TYR A 217 2.90 -15.84 12.88
N HIS A 218 2.81 -15.69 11.56
CA HIS A 218 3.36 -16.63 10.59
C HIS A 218 4.90 -16.67 10.57
N VAL A 219 5.56 -15.57 10.99
CA VAL A 219 7.01 -15.35 10.77
C VAL A 219 7.87 -16.49 11.28
N SER A 220 7.58 -17.01 12.48
CA SER A 220 8.38 -18.08 13.07
C SER A 220 8.16 -19.44 12.42
N THR A 221 7.06 -19.62 11.71
CA THR A 221 6.69 -20.88 11.04
C THR A 221 7.08 -20.86 9.57
N VAL A 222 6.60 -19.87 8.82
CA VAL A 222 6.83 -19.77 7.38
C VAL A 222 8.29 -19.41 7.07
N HIS A 223 8.87 -18.48 7.82
CA HIS A 223 10.24 -17.98 7.57
C HIS A 223 11.33 -18.62 8.45
N TRP A 224 11.11 -19.82 8.99
CA TRP A 224 12.12 -20.51 9.81
C TRP A 224 13.44 -20.70 9.06
N ASN A 225 13.38 -20.90 7.74
CA ASN A 225 14.56 -21.06 6.89
C ASN A 225 15.41 -19.79 6.85
N TYR A 226 14.78 -18.61 6.76
CA TYR A 226 15.48 -17.34 6.89
C TYR A 226 16.16 -17.20 8.25
N VAL A 227 15.46 -17.53 9.33
CA VAL A 227 16.02 -17.47 10.70
C VAL A 227 17.22 -18.39 10.84
N ALA A 228 17.15 -19.63 10.34
CA ALA A 228 18.26 -20.58 10.36
C ALA A 228 19.46 -20.09 9.52
N THR A 229 19.21 -19.59 8.31
CA THR A 229 20.26 -19.08 7.41
C THR A 229 20.96 -17.85 7.99
N THR A 230 20.21 -16.90 8.55
CA THR A 230 20.81 -15.72 9.20
C THR A 230 21.60 -16.08 10.45
N GLY A 231 21.13 -17.08 11.22
CA GLY A 231 21.89 -17.66 12.34
C GLY A 231 23.24 -18.23 11.92
N GLN A 232 23.29 -18.96 10.80
CA GLN A 232 24.54 -19.48 10.23
C GLN A 232 25.44 -18.34 9.72
N ARG A 233 24.91 -17.33 9.03
CA ARG A 233 25.69 -16.16 8.57
C ARG A 233 26.34 -15.40 9.72
N LYS A 234 25.66 -15.24 10.84
CA LYS A 234 26.24 -14.62 12.06
C LYS A 234 27.42 -15.43 12.65
N ALA A 235 27.42 -16.74 12.44
CA ALA A 235 28.45 -17.62 12.94
C ALA A 235 29.69 -17.69 12.02
N THR A 236 29.65 -17.13 10.83
CA THR A 236 30.81 -17.10 9.91
C THR A 236 31.83 -16.03 10.31
N PRO A 237 33.13 -16.19 9.95
CA PRO A 237 34.14 -15.18 10.23
C PRO A 237 33.87 -13.80 9.62
N GLU A 238 33.09 -13.75 8.54
CA GLU A 238 32.79 -12.54 7.78
C GLU A 238 31.68 -11.69 8.41
N LYS A 239 31.03 -12.17 9.48
CA LYS A 239 30.01 -11.48 10.28
C LYS A 239 29.10 -10.57 9.45
N VAL A 240 28.19 -11.14 8.67
CA VAL A 240 27.21 -10.34 7.92
C VAL A 240 26.23 -9.68 8.89
N GLU A 241 26.12 -8.37 8.86
CA GLU A 241 25.13 -7.62 9.63
C GLU A 241 23.73 -7.90 9.10
N VAL A 242 22.92 -8.59 9.89
CA VAL A 242 21.50 -8.88 9.60
C VAL A 242 20.65 -8.53 10.81
N ALA A 243 19.38 -8.19 10.56
CA ALA A 243 18.42 -8.01 11.65
C ALA A 243 18.32 -9.28 12.49
N ASP A 244 18.26 -9.11 13.81
CA ASP A 244 18.04 -10.23 14.71
C ASP A 244 16.55 -10.54 14.84
N THR A 245 16.08 -11.51 14.05
CA THR A 245 14.69 -11.95 14.03
C THR A 245 14.38 -13.06 15.03
N GLY A 246 15.40 -13.77 15.51
CA GLY A 246 15.23 -14.89 16.46
C GLY A 246 14.76 -14.47 17.86
N SER A 247 14.66 -13.19 18.13
CA SER A 247 14.28 -12.65 19.42
C SER A 247 13.07 -11.70 19.37
N TRP A 248 12.37 -11.58 18.27
CA TRP A 248 11.23 -10.66 18.13
C TRP A 248 10.20 -10.81 19.24
N ALA A 249 9.77 -12.02 19.54
CA ALA A 249 8.83 -12.29 20.64
C ALA A 249 9.36 -11.88 22.03
N LYS A 250 10.68 -11.64 22.18
CA LYS A 250 11.31 -11.32 23.46
C LYS A 250 11.52 -9.81 23.69
N HIS A 251 11.60 -9.01 22.62
CA HIS A 251 11.99 -7.61 22.70
C HIS A 251 10.82 -6.63 22.72
N GLY A 252 9.59 -7.13 22.60
CA GLY A 252 8.39 -6.35 22.56
C GLY A 252 8.01 -5.96 21.14
N GLY A 253 6.72 -5.72 20.97
CA GLY A 253 6.08 -5.39 19.71
C GLY A 253 4.58 -5.43 19.90
N GLY A 254 3.84 -5.08 18.87
CA GLY A 254 2.40 -5.06 18.91
C GLY A 254 1.82 -4.66 17.56
N PHE A 255 0.56 -4.36 17.59
CA PHE A 255 -0.12 -3.77 16.43
C PHE A 255 -0.93 -2.54 16.82
N TYR A 256 -1.23 -1.72 15.84
CA TYR A 256 -2.24 -0.69 15.94
C TYR A 256 -3.21 -0.77 14.76
N SER A 257 -4.50 -0.68 15.06
CA SER A 257 -5.54 -0.51 14.06
C SER A 257 -6.01 0.94 14.04
N PHE A 258 -6.19 1.49 12.85
CA PHE A 258 -6.64 2.86 12.67
C PHE A 258 -7.96 2.90 11.88
N ALA A 259 -8.59 4.07 11.86
CA ALA A 259 -9.76 4.31 11.00
C ALA A 259 -9.44 3.96 9.52
N HIS A 260 -10.47 3.68 8.76
CA HIS A 260 -10.38 3.36 7.33
C HIS A 260 -9.60 2.07 6.98
N GLY A 261 -9.45 1.15 7.94
CA GLY A 261 -8.79 -0.14 7.72
C GLY A 261 -7.27 -0.08 7.67
N HIS A 262 -6.65 1.03 8.05
CA HIS A 262 -5.20 1.12 8.13
C HIS A 262 -4.68 0.34 9.33
N LEU A 263 -3.54 -0.32 9.15
CA LEU A 263 -2.90 -1.17 10.14
C LEU A 263 -1.43 -0.83 10.29
N LEU A 264 -0.91 -1.03 11.50
CA LEU A 264 0.52 -1.02 11.78
C LEU A 264 0.90 -2.26 12.57
N LEU A 265 1.84 -3.03 12.07
CA LEU A 265 2.60 -3.99 12.85
C LEU A 265 3.93 -3.35 13.24
N TRP A 266 4.36 -3.51 14.50
CA TRP A 266 5.65 -3.01 14.96
C TRP A 266 6.33 -3.99 15.90
N THR A 267 7.68 -4.01 15.88
CA THR A 267 8.51 -4.79 16.81
C THR A 267 9.78 -4.02 17.13
N LYS A 268 10.39 -4.26 18.28
CA LYS A 268 11.68 -3.68 18.63
C LYS A 268 12.83 -4.52 18.10
N PHE A 269 13.83 -3.87 17.51
CA PHE A 269 15.08 -4.53 17.15
C PHE A 269 15.99 -4.69 18.37
N SER A 270 16.62 -5.85 18.49
CA SER A 270 17.70 -6.08 19.48
C SER A 270 19.03 -5.46 19.05
N ASN A 271 19.22 -5.24 17.75
CA ASN A 271 20.45 -4.71 17.15
C ASN A 271 20.14 -3.60 16.13
N PRO A 272 19.54 -2.46 16.54
CA PRO A 272 19.09 -1.43 15.62
C PRO A 272 20.21 -0.74 14.83
N ASP A 273 21.46 -0.88 15.24
CA ASP A 273 22.68 -0.38 14.59
C ASP A 273 22.93 -1.00 13.21
N PHE A 274 22.25 -2.12 12.87
CA PHE A 274 22.29 -2.67 11.51
C PHE A 274 21.58 -1.75 10.48
N ARG A 275 20.76 -0.80 10.92
CA ARG A 275 20.04 0.12 10.01
C ARG A 275 21.00 1.13 9.38
N PRO A 276 20.83 1.48 8.08
CA PRO A 276 21.73 2.37 7.38
C PRO A 276 21.92 3.75 8.02
N ASN A 277 20.86 4.32 8.58
CA ASN A 277 20.85 5.67 9.13
C ASN A 277 20.98 5.73 10.67
N PHE A 278 21.30 4.62 11.35
CA PHE A 278 21.36 4.60 12.80
C PHE A 278 22.45 5.52 13.39
N HIS A 279 23.55 5.69 12.68
CA HIS A 279 24.63 6.60 13.06
C HIS A 279 24.18 8.07 13.21
N ARG A 280 23.04 8.45 12.64
CA ARG A 280 22.44 9.79 12.75
C ARG A 280 21.52 9.95 13.97
N ARG A 281 21.46 8.97 14.86
CA ARG A 281 20.54 8.97 16.00
C ARG A 281 20.62 10.25 16.85
N ALA A 282 21.81 10.76 17.13
CA ALA A 282 21.98 11.98 17.91
C ALA A 282 21.31 13.21 17.25
N GLU A 283 21.49 13.37 15.92
CA GLU A 283 20.84 14.42 15.13
C GLU A 283 19.30 14.33 15.19
N TYR A 284 18.75 13.10 15.09
CA TYR A 284 17.30 12.92 15.18
C TYR A 284 16.76 13.20 16.58
N VAL A 285 17.50 12.83 17.63
CA VAL A 285 17.10 13.16 19.02
C VAL A 285 17.04 14.67 19.24
N ASP A 286 18.03 15.40 18.76
CA ASP A 286 18.04 16.86 18.87
C ASP A 286 16.87 17.51 18.12
N ARG A 287 16.47 16.94 17.00
CA ARG A 287 15.41 17.48 16.13
C ARG A 287 14.00 17.07 16.56
N PHE A 288 13.80 15.85 16.97
CA PHE A 288 12.47 15.24 17.16
C PHE A 288 12.22 14.73 18.59
N GLY A 289 13.25 14.69 19.43
CA GLY A 289 13.19 14.08 20.76
C GLY A 289 13.40 12.56 20.76
N ALA A 290 13.65 12.00 21.94
CA ALA A 290 14.05 10.61 22.09
C ALA A 290 12.95 9.62 21.65
N ALA A 291 11.71 9.81 22.12
CA ALA A 291 10.60 8.88 21.82
C ALA A 291 10.33 8.78 20.31
N HIS A 292 10.29 9.90 19.61
CA HIS A 292 10.10 9.93 18.17
C HIS A 292 11.26 9.26 17.42
N THR A 293 12.49 9.52 17.87
CA THR A 293 13.71 8.92 17.30
C THR A 293 13.74 7.40 17.51
N ASP A 294 13.34 6.93 18.67
CA ASP A 294 13.28 5.50 18.96
C ASP A 294 12.22 4.80 18.06
N TRP A 295 11.09 5.46 17.84
CA TRP A 295 10.11 4.99 16.85
C TRP A 295 10.65 4.96 15.42
N MET A 296 11.50 5.90 15.03
CA MET A 296 12.15 5.91 13.70
C MET A 296 13.20 4.81 13.54
N LEU A 297 14.04 4.56 14.56
CA LEU A 297 15.26 3.77 14.40
C LEU A 297 15.27 2.42 15.12
N ILE A 298 14.56 2.31 16.24
CA ILE A 298 14.56 1.10 17.08
C ILE A 298 13.37 0.20 16.76
N ASN A 299 12.21 0.79 16.46
CA ASN A 299 11.03 0.04 16.13
C ASN A 299 10.95 -0.24 14.62
N SER A 300 10.84 -1.52 14.26
CA SER A 300 10.42 -1.89 12.90
C SER A 300 8.95 -1.53 12.70
N ARG A 301 8.56 -1.22 11.48
CA ARG A 301 7.18 -0.82 11.18
C ARG A 301 6.75 -1.37 9.82
N ASN A 302 5.59 -2.04 9.80
CA ASN A 302 4.86 -2.37 8.58
C ASN A 302 3.54 -1.62 8.61
N LEU A 303 3.47 -0.50 7.93
CA LEU A 303 2.26 0.29 7.79
C LEU A 303 1.47 -0.14 6.57
N CYS A 304 0.26 -0.64 6.76
CA CYS A 304 -0.75 -0.78 5.73
C CYS A 304 -1.55 0.51 5.61
N VAL A 305 -1.41 1.23 4.50
CA VAL A 305 -2.40 2.25 4.10
C VAL A 305 -3.40 1.55 3.18
N TYR A 306 -4.51 1.13 3.76
CA TYR A 306 -5.55 0.39 3.06
C TYR A 306 -6.04 1.13 1.82
N PRO A 307 -6.33 0.46 0.69
CA PRO A 307 -6.27 -0.98 0.51
C PRO A 307 -5.00 -1.50 -0.18
N ASN A 308 -4.12 -0.63 -0.69
CA ASN A 308 -3.15 -1.08 -1.68
C ASN A 308 -1.68 -0.74 -1.38
N LEU A 309 -1.39 -0.06 -0.28
CA LEU A 309 -0.04 0.39 0.03
C LEU A 309 0.47 -0.23 1.32
N TYR A 310 1.64 -0.87 1.25
CA TYR A 310 2.49 -1.09 2.41
C TYR A 310 3.73 -0.20 2.36
N LEU A 311 3.98 0.47 3.46
CA LEU A 311 5.25 1.12 3.75
C LEU A 311 5.95 0.30 4.82
N MET A 312 6.97 -0.44 4.41
CA MET A 312 7.72 -1.29 5.32
C MET A 312 9.05 -0.63 5.65
N ASP A 313 9.26 -0.37 6.93
CA ASP A 313 10.49 0.16 7.48
C ASP A 313 11.01 -0.81 8.56
N GLN A 314 11.39 -2.01 8.08
CA GLN A 314 11.94 -3.12 8.87
C GLN A 314 13.41 -3.36 8.51
N PHE A 315 13.67 -4.49 7.82
CA PHE A 315 15.00 -4.86 7.33
C PHE A 315 15.46 -3.90 6.24
N SER A 316 14.49 -3.40 5.48
CA SER A 316 14.71 -2.39 4.45
C SER A 316 13.54 -1.41 4.42
N THR A 317 13.74 -0.32 3.72
CA THR A 317 12.67 0.63 3.42
C THR A 317 12.08 0.31 2.06
N GLN A 318 10.80 -0.07 2.04
CA GLN A 318 10.14 -0.42 0.78
C GLN A 318 8.71 0.13 0.69
N ILE A 319 8.31 0.43 -0.54
CA ILE A 319 6.94 0.64 -0.96
C ILE A 319 6.48 -0.66 -1.61
N ARG A 320 5.41 -1.25 -1.10
CA ARG A 320 4.77 -2.42 -1.71
C ARG A 320 3.37 -2.04 -2.14
N ILE A 321 3.07 -2.23 -3.42
CA ILE A 321 1.78 -1.89 -4.03
C ILE A 321 1.06 -3.17 -4.38
N VAL A 322 -0.14 -3.35 -3.84
CA VAL A 322 -1.00 -4.51 -4.08
C VAL A 322 -2.07 -4.14 -5.10
N ARG A 323 -2.20 -4.92 -6.16
CA ARG A 323 -3.17 -4.72 -7.23
C ARG A 323 -3.92 -6.03 -7.54
N PRO A 324 -5.21 -6.13 -7.24
CA PRO A 324 -6.03 -7.26 -7.72
C PRO A 324 -6.04 -7.26 -9.25
N VAL A 325 -5.72 -8.40 -9.86
CA VAL A 325 -5.83 -8.64 -11.30
C VAL A 325 -7.15 -9.33 -11.60
N SER A 326 -7.48 -10.32 -10.79
CA SER A 326 -8.75 -11.02 -10.78
C SER A 326 -9.13 -11.41 -9.36
N LEU A 327 -10.22 -12.13 -9.18
CA LEU A 327 -10.66 -12.67 -7.89
C LEU A 327 -9.56 -13.52 -7.22
N THR A 328 -8.79 -14.25 -8.02
CA THR A 328 -7.79 -15.22 -7.57
C THR A 328 -6.38 -14.94 -8.09
N GLU A 329 -6.13 -13.73 -8.56
CA GLU A 329 -4.79 -13.32 -9.00
C GLU A 329 -4.50 -11.90 -8.49
N THR A 330 -3.36 -11.73 -7.88
CA THR A 330 -2.92 -10.44 -7.35
C THR A 330 -1.49 -10.13 -7.80
N GLU A 331 -1.31 -8.95 -8.37
CA GLU A 331 0.01 -8.41 -8.69
C GLU A 331 0.54 -7.57 -7.52
N VAL A 332 1.81 -7.77 -7.20
CA VAL A 332 2.53 -6.94 -6.23
C VAL A 332 3.72 -6.30 -6.90
N THR A 333 3.85 -4.98 -6.77
CA THR A 333 5.04 -4.24 -7.22
C THR A 333 5.75 -3.65 -6.00
N ILE A 334 7.06 -3.85 -5.93
CA ILE A 334 7.89 -3.41 -4.81
C ILE A 334 8.95 -2.44 -5.32
N TYR A 335 9.12 -1.33 -4.60
CA TYR A 335 10.20 -0.36 -4.80
C TYR A 335 10.98 -0.21 -3.50
N CYS A 336 12.31 -0.10 -3.62
CA CYS A 336 13.14 0.40 -2.54
C CYS A 336 13.07 1.93 -2.52
N PHE A 337 12.96 2.54 -1.37
CA PHE A 337 13.16 3.97 -1.23
C PHE A 337 14.33 4.27 -0.31
N GLY A 338 15.02 5.38 -0.56
CA GLY A 338 16.18 5.83 0.19
C GLY A 338 16.09 7.30 0.53
N HIS A 339 17.09 7.77 1.24
CA HIS A 339 17.22 9.17 1.60
C HIS A 339 18.08 9.90 0.56
N LYS A 340 17.64 11.06 0.10
CA LYS A 340 18.46 11.91 -0.76
C LYS A 340 19.72 12.32 0.01
N GLY A 341 20.87 12.26 -0.66
CA GLY A 341 22.15 12.65 -0.06
C GLY A 341 22.71 11.67 0.98
N GLU A 342 22.12 10.50 1.20
CA GLU A 342 22.73 9.47 2.04
C GLU A 342 24.09 9.01 1.47
N SER A 343 24.98 8.53 2.34
CA SER A 343 26.28 8.02 1.91
C SER A 343 26.15 6.81 0.98
N GLN A 344 27.18 6.57 0.15
CA GLN A 344 27.21 5.38 -0.69
C GLN A 344 27.13 4.09 0.15
N ALA A 345 27.79 4.05 1.30
CA ALA A 345 27.76 2.88 2.19
C ALA A 345 26.36 2.63 2.76
N ASP A 346 25.65 3.68 3.18
CA ASP A 346 24.26 3.55 3.64
C ASP A 346 23.34 3.09 2.50
N ARG A 347 23.54 3.61 1.28
CA ARG A 347 22.79 3.23 0.10
C ARG A 347 22.99 1.76 -0.26
N GLU A 348 24.23 1.28 -0.26
CA GLU A 348 24.57 -0.12 -0.53
C GLU A 348 23.97 -1.05 0.54
N LYS A 349 24.09 -0.68 1.81
CA LYS A 349 23.50 -1.42 2.93
C LYS A 349 21.97 -1.51 2.81
N ARG A 350 21.31 -0.40 2.47
CA ARG A 350 19.86 -0.33 2.25
C ARG A 350 19.40 -1.23 1.11
N ILE A 351 20.05 -1.18 -0.03
CA ILE A 351 19.72 -2.02 -1.19
C ILE A 351 19.92 -3.49 -0.85
N ARG A 352 21.03 -3.83 -0.19
CA ARG A 352 21.30 -5.20 0.23
C ARG A 352 20.22 -5.76 1.15
N GLN A 353 19.79 -4.99 2.16
CA GLN A 353 18.71 -5.38 3.07
C GLN A 353 17.38 -5.53 2.35
N TYR A 354 17.09 -4.66 1.36
CA TYR A 354 15.91 -4.77 0.52
C TYR A 354 15.88 -6.07 -0.29
N GLU A 355 17.02 -6.48 -0.85
CA GLU A 355 17.13 -7.68 -1.70
C GLU A 355 17.06 -8.98 -0.89
N ASP A 356 17.58 -9.02 0.33
CA ASP A 356 17.76 -10.26 1.09
C ASP A 356 16.45 -10.94 1.52
N PHE A 357 15.42 -10.20 1.89
CA PHE A 357 14.21 -10.77 2.48
C PHE A 357 12.95 -10.52 1.64
N PHE A 358 12.60 -9.27 1.43
CA PHE A 358 11.29 -8.90 0.89
C PHE A 358 11.22 -8.83 -0.64
N ASN A 359 12.33 -8.89 -1.34
CA ASN A 359 12.30 -8.98 -2.79
C ASN A 359 11.71 -10.34 -3.21
N VAL A 360 11.11 -10.40 -4.40
CA VAL A 360 10.58 -11.67 -4.93
C VAL A 360 11.63 -12.79 -5.01
N SER A 361 12.88 -12.42 -5.18
CA SER A 361 14.04 -13.33 -5.15
C SER A 361 14.68 -13.46 -3.75
N GLY A 362 14.11 -12.81 -2.74
CA GLY A 362 14.58 -12.90 -1.36
C GLY A 362 14.12 -14.20 -0.67
N MET A 363 14.52 -14.35 0.58
CA MET A 363 14.27 -15.58 1.34
C MET A 363 12.89 -15.62 2.03
N GLY A 364 12.15 -14.52 2.06
CA GLY A 364 10.85 -14.46 2.76
C GLY A 364 9.66 -14.56 1.80
N THR A 365 9.60 -13.70 0.81
CA THR A 365 8.42 -13.58 -0.06
C THR A 365 7.98 -14.88 -0.76
N PRO A 366 8.86 -15.74 -1.31
CA PRO A 366 8.40 -16.97 -1.96
C PRO A 366 7.65 -17.94 -1.04
N ASP A 367 8.04 -18.02 0.24
CA ASP A 367 7.39 -18.88 1.23
C ASP A 367 5.94 -18.42 1.48
N ASP A 368 5.72 -17.10 1.61
CA ASP A 368 4.39 -16.51 1.76
C ASP A 368 3.46 -16.84 0.56
N LEU A 369 3.99 -16.74 -0.66
CA LEU A 369 3.20 -16.90 -1.88
C LEU A 369 2.62 -18.31 -2.02
N GLU A 370 3.35 -19.34 -1.60
CA GLU A 370 2.86 -20.71 -1.59
C GLU A 370 1.73 -20.90 -0.55
N GLU A 371 1.84 -20.27 0.61
CA GLU A 371 0.78 -20.33 1.62
C GLU A 371 -0.48 -19.56 1.17
N PHE A 372 -0.34 -18.42 0.48
CA PHE A 372 -1.50 -17.73 -0.10
C PHE A 372 -2.24 -18.60 -1.11
N ARG A 373 -1.50 -19.28 -1.99
CA ARG A 373 -2.06 -20.21 -2.96
C ARG A 373 -2.80 -21.35 -2.27
N ASN A 374 -2.22 -21.96 -1.24
CA ASN A 374 -2.83 -23.04 -0.48
C ASN A 374 -4.11 -22.57 0.27
N CYS A 375 -4.09 -21.40 0.86
CA CYS A 375 -5.28 -20.80 1.46
C CYS A 375 -6.38 -20.58 0.42
N GLN A 376 -6.06 -19.97 -0.72
CA GLN A 376 -7.03 -19.74 -1.81
C GLN A 376 -7.67 -21.03 -2.29
N LEU A 377 -6.87 -22.09 -2.49
CA LEU A 377 -7.39 -23.40 -2.90
C LEU A 377 -8.33 -23.99 -1.84
N SER A 378 -7.98 -23.87 -0.56
CA SER A 378 -8.78 -24.43 0.54
C SER A 378 -10.08 -23.65 0.79
N TYR A 379 -10.12 -22.36 0.48
CA TYR A 379 -11.30 -21.50 0.68
C TYR A 379 -12.49 -21.86 -0.23
N HIS A 380 -12.29 -22.63 -1.28
CA HIS A 380 -13.38 -23.23 -2.06
C HIS A 380 -14.11 -24.36 -1.33
N GLY A 381 -13.58 -24.83 -0.21
CA GLY A 381 -14.17 -25.88 0.61
C GLY A 381 -15.31 -25.39 1.50
N ALA A 382 -16.56 -25.45 1.01
CA ALA A 382 -17.75 -24.91 1.69
C ALA A 382 -18.01 -25.47 3.11
N ALA A 383 -17.43 -26.61 3.48
CA ALA A 383 -17.61 -27.21 4.81
C ALA A 383 -16.79 -26.48 5.92
N ALA A 384 -15.70 -25.79 5.55
CA ALA A 384 -14.85 -25.04 6.47
C ALA A 384 -14.99 -23.53 6.17
N GLN A 385 -15.92 -22.87 6.80
CA GLN A 385 -16.41 -21.55 6.40
C GLN A 385 -15.65 -20.37 7.02
N TRP A 386 -14.89 -20.58 8.10
CA TRP A 386 -14.39 -19.51 8.94
C TRP A 386 -12.86 -19.49 9.06
N ASN A 387 -12.30 -18.29 9.01
CA ASN A 387 -10.99 -17.96 9.55
C ASN A 387 -11.16 -17.46 10.98
N ASP A 388 -10.38 -17.97 11.90
CA ASP A 388 -10.32 -17.51 13.30
C ASP A 388 -9.34 -16.35 13.42
N LEU A 389 -9.73 -15.30 14.14
CA LEU A 389 -8.96 -14.06 14.36
C LEU A 389 -8.90 -13.73 15.86
N SER A 390 -9.17 -14.71 16.74
CA SER A 390 -9.30 -14.48 18.18
C SER A 390 -7.99 -14.42 18.96
N ARG A 391 -6.85 -14.64 18.27
CA ARG A 391 -5.55 -14.66 18.93
C ARG A 391 -5.25 -13.32 19.60
N GLY A 392 -5.00 -13.37 20.92
CA GLY A 392 -4.70 -12.19 21.71
C GLY A 392 -5.91 -11.45 22.26
N ALA A 393 -7.16 -11.88 21.98
CA ALA A 393 -8.38 -11.17 22.35
C ALA A 393 -8.52 -10.82 23.83
N THR A 394 -7.92 -11.63 24.70
CA THR A 394 -7.97 -11.41 26.17
C THR A 394 -7.08 -10.25 26.65
N HIS A 395 -6.23 -9.70 25.80
CA HIS A 395 -5.28 -8.64 26.17
C HIS A 395 -5.14 -7.53 25.12
N TRP A 396 -6.07 -7.44 24.17
CA TRP A 396 -6.14 -6.24 23.32
C TRP A 396 -6.58 -5.04 24.16
N VAL A 397 -6.07 -3.86 23.80
CA VAL A 397 -6.36 -2.60 24.48
C VAL A 397 -7.16 -1.71 23.55
N ALA A 398 -8.37 -1.33 23.97
CA ALA A 398 -9.15 -0.34 23.25
C ALA A 398 -8.44 1.03 23.32
N GLY A 399 -8.15 1.63 22.16
CA GLY A 399 -7.39 2.87 22.09
C GLY A 399 -5.88 2.67 22.18
N ALA A 400 -5.18 3.67 22.74
CA ALA A 400 -3.73 3.71 22.81
C ALA A 400 -3.17 2.92 24.00
N ASP A 401 -2.08 2.21 23.78
CA ASP A 401 -1.20 1.72 24.80
C ASP A 401 -0.11 2.76 25.18
N GLU A 402 0.74 2.47 26.14
CA GLU A 402 1.82 3.36 26.60
C GLU A 402 2.81 3.76 25.48
N HIS A 403 3.03 2.88 24.51
CA HIS A 403 3.94 3.14 23.38
C HIS A 403 3.33 4.07 22.36
N ALA A 404 2.03 3.96 22.12
CA ALA A 404 1.28 4.89 21.28
C ALA A 404 1.17 6.27 21.92
N GLU A 405 0.89 6.32 23.23
CA GLU A 405 0.81 7.56 24.00
C GLU A 405 2.13 8.34 23.97
N ALA A 406 3.26 7.67 24.03
CA ALA A 406 4.59 8.29 24.02
C ALA A 406 4.87 9.16 22.78
N ILE A 407 4.16 8.91 21.66
CA ILE A 407 4.23 9.71 20.43
C ILE A 407 2.90 10.37 20.06
N GLY A 408 1.94 10.36 20.97
CA GLY A 408 0.62 10.96 20.77
C GLY A 408 -0.21 10.28 19.69
N LEU A 409 0.01 8.98 19.43
CA LEU A 409 -0.74 8.18 18.47
C LEU A 409 -2.07 7.72 19.11
N LYS A 410 -3.16 7.71 18.33
CA LYS A 410 -4.52 7.37 18.79
C LYS A 410 -5.12 6.26 17.95
N PRO A 411 -4.68 5.01 18.12
CA PRO A 411 -5.28 3.87 17.43
C PRO A 411 -6.71 3.61 17.93
N LEU A 412 -7.48 2.83 17.16
CA LEU A 412 -8.77 2.28 17.60
C LEU A 412 -8.56 1.09 18.53
N LEU A 413 -7.56 0.27 18.23
CA LEU A 413 -7.20 -0.92 18.97
C LEU A 413 -5.68 -1.08 18.99
N SER A 414 -5.13 -1.46 20.12
CA SER A 414 -3.71 -1.81 20.30
C SER A 414 -3.59 -3.27 20.72
N GLY A 415 -2.66 -3.99 20.08
CA GLY A 415 -2.24 -5.33 20.54
C GLY A 415 -0.89 -5.25 21.21
N VAL A 416 -0.72 -6.02 22.27
CA VAL A 416 0.50 -6.02 23.08
C VAL A 416 1.57 -6.98 22.58
N ARG A 417 1.25 -7.78 21.55
CA ARG A 417 2.19 -8.69 20.86
C ARG A 417 2.05 -8.55 19.35
N ALA A 418 3.15 -8.68 18.65
CA ALA A 418 3.16 -8.66 17.18
C ALA A 418 2.41 -9.85 16.55
N GLU A 419 2.17 -10.91 17.33
CA GLU A 419 1.47 -12.12 16.90
C GLU A 419 -0.04 -12.07 17.13
N ASP A 420 -0.57 -10.99 17.72
CA ASP A 420 -2.00 -10.82 17.96
C ASP A 420 -2.74 -10.47 16.67
N GLU A 421 -3.98 -10.94 16.51
CA GLU A 421 -4.74 -10.85 15.25
C GLU A 421 -5.91 -9.87 15.27
N GLY A 422 -6.08 -9.11 16.36
CA GLY A 422 -7.17 -8.13 16.49
C GLY A 422 -7.16 -7.03 15.42
N LEU A 423 -6.00 -6.75 14.82
CA LEU A 423 -5.88 -5.81 13.70
C LEU A 423 -6.72 -6.26 12.49
N PHE A 424 -6.79 -7.55 12.22
CA PHE A 424 -7.55 -8.09 11.10
C PHE A 424 -9.05 -8.01 11.34
N VAL A 425 -9.50 -8.14 12.59
CA VAL A 425 -10.91 -7.95 12.96
C VAL A 425 -11.37 -6.55 12.54
N ILE A 426 -10.64 -5.51 12.94
CA ILE A 426 -10.95 -4.10 12.60
C ILE A 426 -10.89 -3.86 11.09
N GLN A 427 -9.93 -4.49 10.39
CA GLN A 427 -9.82 -4.33 8.94
C GLN A 427 -11.00 -4.98 8.20
N HIS A 428 -11.39 -6.19 8.57
CA HIS A 428 -12.55 -6.86 7.98
C HIS A 428 -13.87 -6.17 8.31
N GLN A 429 -14.02 -5.60 9.50
CA GLN A 429 -15.17 -4.74 9.85
C GLN A 429 -15.22 -3.50 8.94
N HIS A 430 -14.07 -2.86 8.69
CA HIS A 430 -14.01 -1.74 7.74
C HIS A 430 -14.39 -2.15 6.32
N TRP A 431 -13.91 -3.33 5.85
CA TRP A 431 -14.30 -3.91 4.58
C TRP A 431 -15.82 -4.13 4.53
N GLN A 432 -16.39 -4.80 5.53
CA GLN A 432 -17.81 -5.08 5.65
C GLN A 432 -18.67 -3.81 5.61
N ASP A 433 -18.29 -2.80 6.37
CA ASP A 433 -18.96 -1.49 6.38
C ASP A 433 -18.90 -0.77 5.03
N THR A 434 -17.78 -0.90 4.32
CA THR A 434 -17.61 -0.32 2.99
C THR A 434 -18.52 -1.01 1.99
N MET A 435 -18.58 -2.34 2.01
CA MET A 435 -19.45 -3.13 1.14
C MET A 435 -20.94 -2.88 1.43
N ARG A 436 -21.33 -2.83 2.71
CA ARG A 436 -22.71 -2.51 3.13
C ARG A 436 -23.15 -1.14 2.62
N ARG A 437 -22.32 -0.11 2.82
CA ARG A 437 -22.60 1.26 2.32
C ARG A 437 -22.72 1.32 0.80
N ALA A 438 -21.93 0.53 0.09
CA ALA A 438 -21.97 0.44 -1.37
C ALA A 438 -23.32 -0.11 -1.89
N LEU A 439 -23.93 -1.08 -1.19
CA LEU A 439 -25.22 -1.63 -1.55
C LEU A 439 -26.39 -0.70 -1.15
N VAL A 440 -26.37 -0.14 0.05
CA VAL A 440 -27.43 0.75 0.53
C VAL A 440 -27.59 1.99 -0.36
N ARG A 441 -26.49 2.57 -0.86
CA ARG A 441 -26.55 3.68 -1.81
C ARG A 441 -27.12 3.31 -3.18
N ARG A 442 -27.33 2.04 -3.48
CA ARG A 442 -27.92 1.55 -4.73
C ARG A 442 -29.39 1.18 -4.61
N MET A 443 -29.92 1.15 -3.36
CA MET A 443 -31.35 0.95 -3.15
C MET A 443 -32.08 2.25 -3.46
N PRO A 444 -33.15 2.22 -4.33
CA PRO A 444 -33.89 3.40 -4.74
C PRO A 444 -34.60 4.08 -3.58
#